data_661bbe0f6c01b3e8f93fe3cbbb5e01ae
#
_entry.id   661bbe0f6c01b3e8f93fe3cbbb5e01ae
#
_cell.length_a   1.000
_cell.length_b   1.000
_cell.length_c   1.000
_cell.angle_alpha   90.00
_cell.angle_beta   90.00
_cell.angle_gamma   90.00
#
_symmetry.space_group_name_H-M   'P 1'
#
loop_
_entity.id
_entity.type
_entity.pdbx_description
1 polymer ?
#
loop_
_entity_poly.entity_id
_entity_poly.type
_entity_poly.pdbx_seq_one_letter_code
_entity_poly.pdbx_strand_id
1 'polypeptide(L)'
;MGWWIIFCIKRKQNMKKLLATVAILLLSTTAYADKAFKKCASCHSIEEGGKNKTGPNLWNIMNRGTAQGDYKYSKKFSAWAEENPEWTPELMHAWLENSKKLVKGTKMNFREKKEAKRQEIIDYLTKMGIEE
;
A
#
# COMPACT_ATOMS: atom_id res chain seq x y z
N MET A 1 7.71 -29.62 -49.33
CA MET A 1 8.60 -28.67 -48.55
C MET A 1 7.93 -27.38 -48.10
N GLY A 2 6.70 -27.07 -48.44
CA GLY A 2 6.06 -25.79 -48.08
C GLY A 2 5.34 -25.71 -46.74
N TRP A 3 4.97 -26.84 -46.12
CA TRP A 3 4.10 -26.83 -44.95
C TRP A 3 4.81 -26.58 -43.62
N TRP A 4 6.08 -26.93 -43.55
CA TRP A 4 6.87 -26.70 -42.32
C TRP A 4 7.19 -25.22 -42.09
N ILE A 5 7.38 -24.45 -43.15
CA ILE A 5 7.70 -23.01 -43.05
C ILE A 5 6.48 -22.21 -42.54
N ILE A 6 5.27 -22.56 -43.00
CA ILE A 6 4.03 -21.89 -42.61
C ILE A 6 3.73 -22.14 -41.11
N PHE A 7 4.01 -23.35 -40.61
CA PHE A 7 3.81 -23.69 -39.22
C PHE A 7 4.75 -22.94 -38.26
N CYS A 8 6.01 -22.76 -38.69
CA CYS A 8 7.02 -22.03 -37.92
C CYS A 8 6.74 -20.54 -37.82
N ILE A 9 6.23 -19.92 -38.89
CA ILE A 9 5.87 -18.49 -38.94
C ILE A 9 4.64 -18.21 -38.06
N LYS A 10 3.62 -19.05 -38.09
CA LYS A 10 2.44 -18.91 -37.22
C LYS A 10 2.78 -19.02 -35.73
N ARG A 11 3.71 -19.91 -35.37
CA ARG A 11 4.16 -20.08 -33.98
C ARG A 11 4.89 -18.85 -33.45
N LYS A 12 5.75 -18.22 -34.25
CA LYS A 12 6.46 -16.98 -33.89
C LYS A 12 5.53 -15.78 -33.72
N GLN A 13 4.47 -15.68 -34.56
CA GLN A 13 3.52 -14.58 -34.43
C GLN A 13 2.63 -14.70 -33.19
N ASN A 14 2.23 -15.90 -32.81
CA ASN A 14 1.44 -16.13 -31.59
C ASN A 14 2.25 -15.83 -30.33
N MET A 15 3.54 -16.16 -30.30
CA MET A 15 4.43 -15.87 -29.18
C MET A 15 4.64 -14.37 -28.98
N LYS A 16 4.78 -13.60 -30.07
CA LYS A 16 4.89 -12.13 -30.00
C LYS A 16 3.58 -11.48 -29.50
N LYS A 17 2.42 -12.00 -29.88
CA LYS A 17 1.12 -11.52 -29.40
C LYS A 17 0.90 -11.88 -27.92
N LEU A 18 1.30 -13.07 -27.47
CA LEU A 18 1.24 -13.48 -26.06
C LEU A 18 2.13 -12.60 -25.17
N LEU A 19 3.36 -12.32 -25.61
CA LEU A 19 4.29 -11.46 -24.86
C LEU A 19 3.78 -10.01 -24.76
N ALA A 20 3.18 -9.48 -25.82
CA ALA A 20 2.59 -8.14 -25.81
C ALA A 20 1.37 -8.05 -24.88
N THR A 21 0.54 -9.10 -24.80
CA THR A 21 -0.64 -9.14 -23.91
C THR A 21 -0.25 -9.24 -22.44
N VAL A 22 0.80 -10.00 -22.12
CA VAL A 22 1.32 -10.10 -20.74
C VAL A 22 1.96 -8.79 -20.28
N ALA A 23 2.69 -8.09 -21.15
CA ALA A 23 3.31 -6.79 -20.84
C ALA A 23 2.26 -5.69 -20.51
N ILE A 24 1.11 -5.70 -21.18
CA ILE A 24 0.03 -4.73 -20.94
C ILE A 24 -0.67 -4.99 -19.60
N LEU A 25 -0.79 -6.25 -19.17
CA LEU A 25 -1.38 -6.62 -17.87
C LEU A 25 -0.48 -6.21 -16.67
N LEU A 26 0.84 -6.21 -16.84
CA LEU A 26 1.78 -5.81 -15.77
C LEU A 26 1.85 -4.29 -15.55
N LEU A 27 1.56 -3.48 -16.58
CA LEU A 27 1.58 -2.01 -16.49
C LEU A 27 0.37 -1.41 -15.77
N SER A 28 -0.73 -2.16 -15.62
CA SER A 28 -1.95 -1.64 -14.99
C SER A 28 -1.94 -1.72 -13.46
N THR A 29 -1.04 -2.49 -12.83
CA THR A 29 -1.00 -2.65 -11.37
C THR A 29 -0.31 -1.49 -10.65
N THR A 30 0.68 -0.83 -11.26
CA THR A 30 1.41 0.28 -10.65
C THR A 30 0.59 1.56 -10.56
N ALA A 31 -0.23 1.86 -11.57
CA ALA A 31 -1.07 3.07 -11.58
C ALA A 31 -2.22 3.04 -10.56
N TYR A 32 -2.61 1.86 -10.09
CA TYR A 32 -3.66 1.71 -9.07
C TYR A 32 -3.11 1.95 -7.66
N ALA A 33 -1.89 1.50 -7.41
CA ALA A 33 -1.19 1.66 -6.14
C ALA A 33 -0.94 3.13 -5.79
N ASP A 34 -0.50 3.95 -6.75
CA ASP A 34 -0.26 5.38 -6.56
C ASP A 34 -1.51 6.17 -6.14
N LYS A 35 -2.69 5.77 -6.62
CA LYS A 35 -3.96 6.42 -6.26
C LYS A 35 -4.36 6.18 -4.81
N ALA A 36 -4.11 4.98 -4.28
CA ALA A 36 -4.45 4.63 -2.91
C ALA A 36 -3.65 5.48 -1.90
N PHE A 37 -2.36 5.66 -2.14
CA PHE A 37 -1.47 6.42 -1.26
C PHE A 37 -1.59 7.94 -1.40
N LYS A 38 -2.17 8.46 -2.49
CA LYS A 38 -2.21 9.90 -2.79
C LYS A 38 -2.73 10.75 -1.64
N LYS A 39 -3.74 10.28 -0.89
CA LYS A 39 -4.28 11.01 0.27
C LYS A 39 -3.33 11.03 1.46
N CYS A 40 -2.42 10.08 1.55
CA CYS A 40 -1.46 9.92 2.64
C CYS A 40 -0.16 10.68 2.35
N ALA A 41 0.21 10.81 1.08
CA ALA A 41 1.49 11.33 0.60
C ALA A 41 1.78 12.78 1.02
N SER A 42 0.75 13.60 1.29
CA SER A 42 0.92 14.96 1.79
C SER A 42 1.55 15.00 3.19
N CYS A 43 1.30 13.98 4.01
CA CYS A 43 1.76 13.92 5.40
C CYS A 43 2.74 12.78 5.68
N HIS A 44 2.83 11.79 4.81
CA HIS A 44 3.65 10.59 5.01
C HIS A 44 4.58 10.33 3.83
N SER A 45 5.73 9.74 4.07
CA SER A 45 6.56 9.06 3.09
C SER A 45 6.28 7.55 3.13
N ILE A 46 6.73 6.81 2.12
CA ILE A 46 6.49 5.36 1.99
C ILE A 46 7.74 4.61 1.52
N GLU A 47 8.83 5.30 1.23
CA GLU A 47 10.06 4.68 0.78
C GLU A 47 10.84 4.09 1.97
N GLU A 48 11.56 3.00 1.76
CA GLU A 48 12.47 2.44 2.76
C GLU A 48 13.51 3.48 3.18
N GLY A 49 13.72 3.64 4.50
CA GLY A 49 14.60 4.67 5.03
C GLY A 49 14.18 6.12 4.77
N GLY A 50 12.99 6.32 4.20
CA GLY A 50 12.45 7.63 3.91
C GLY A 50 12.22 8.49 5.16
N LYS A 51 12.41 9.80 5.02
CA LYS A 51 12.26 10.76 6.13
C LYS A 51 10.81 10.90 6.55
N ASN A 52 10.60 11.10 7.86
CA ASN A 52 9.31 11.54 8.37
C ASN A 52 8.94 12.91 7.78
N LYS A 53 7.64 13.12 7.55
CA LYS A 53 7.04 14.40 7.18
C LYS A 53 6.24 14.94 8.37
N THR A 54 5.05 15.48 8.13
CA THR A 54 4.10 15.85 9.21
C THR A 54 3.68 14.62 10.02
N GLY A 55 3.61 13.46 9.39
CA GLY A 55 3.44 12.15 9.99
C GLY A 55 4.67 11.25 9.80
N PRO A 56 4.69 10.07 10.43
CA PRO A 56 5.77 9.11 10.30
C PRO A 56 5.86 8.54 8.88
N ASN A 57 7.04 8.04 8.51
CA ASN A 57 7.19 7.16 7.36
C ASN A 57 6.32 5.91 7.53
N LEU A 58 5.65 5.47 6.47
CA LEU A 58 4.73 4.32 6.48
C LEU A 58 5.33 3.05 5.87
N TRP A 59 6.62 3.06 5.51
CA TRP A 59 7.28 1.84 5.06
C TRP A 59 7.10 0.71 6.08
N ASN A 60 6.69 -0.45 5.60
CA ASN A 60 6.47 -1.65 6.40
C ASN A 60 5.52 -1.47 7.60
N ILE A 61 4.57 -0.53 7.52
CA ILE A 61 3.69 -0.18 8.65
C ILE A 61 2.83 -1.34 9.12
N MET A 62 2.42 -2.24 8.23
CA MET A 62 1.57 -3.39 8.56
C MET A 62 2.33 -4.52 9.26
N ASN A 63 3.66 -4.58 9.14
CA ASN A 63 4.51 -5.61 9.75
C ASN A 63 5.34 -5.10 10.93
N ARG A 64 5.48 -3.79 11.08
CA ARG A 64 6.07 -3.21 12.29
C ARG A 64 4.99 -2.84 13.28
N GLY A 65 5.27 -2.88 14.56
CA GLY A 65 4.31 -2.55 15.61
C GLY A 65 3.76 -1.11 15.52
N THR A 66 2.66 -0.86 16.21
CA THR A 66 2.10 0.49 16.38
C THR A 66 3.10 1.36 17.14
N ALA A 67 3.21 2.63 16.76
CA ALA A 67 4.14 3.61 17.35
C ALA A 67 5.63 3.19 17.34
N GLN A 68 6.05 2.24 16.52
CA GLN A 68 7.43 1.73 16.45
C GLN A 68 8.35 2.50 15.48
N GLY A 69 7.87 3.56 14.86
CA GLY A 69 8.70 4.40 13.98
C GLY A 69 9.53 5.42 14.78
N ASP A 70 10.65 5.87 14.21
CA ASP A 70 11.40 7.03 14.71
C ASP A 70 10.63 8.33 14.44
N TYR A 71 9.57 8.55 15.22
CA TYR A 71 8.67 9.69 15.10
C TYR A 71 8.12 10.09 16.47
N LYS A 72 7.97 11.39 16.71
CA LYS A 72 7.38 11.90 17.95
C LYS A 72 5.84 11.79 17.93
N TYR A 73 5.35 10.66 18.32
CA TYR A 73 3.90 10.42 18.46
C TYR A 73 3.25 11.30 19.54
N SER A 74 1.93 11.44 19.53
CA SER A 74 1.21 12.07 20.64
C SER A 74 1.19 11.12 21.85
N LYS A 75 1.21 11.66 23.07
CA LYS A 75 1.11 10.85 24.29
C LYS A 75 -0.11 9.91 24.28
N LYS A 76 -1.25 10.38 23.75
CA LYS A 76 -2.48 9.58 23.65
C LYS A 76 -2.35 8.43 22.65
N PHE A 77 -1.68 8.66 21.52
CA PHE A 77 -1.43 7.59 20.56
C PHE A 77 -0.42 6.58 21.10
N SER A 78 0.64 7.02 21.77
CA SER A 78 1.62 6.11 22.36
C SER A 78 1.01 5.21 23.44
N ALA A 79 0.19 5.77 24.36
CA ALA A 79 -0.51 4.99 25.36
C ALA A 79 -1.50 3.98 24.75
N TRP A 80 -2.23 4.39 23.70
CA TRP A 80 -3.11 3.49 22.98
C TRP A 80 -2.34 2.36 22.25
N ALA A 81 -1.15 2.65 21.74
CA ALA A 81 -0.29 1.68 21.06
C ALA A 81 0.25 0.61 22.01
N GLU A 82 0.46 0.91 23.30
CA GLU A 82 0.83 -0.08 24.32
C GLU A 82 -0.24 -1.17 24.48
N GLU A 83 -1.52 -0.78 24.36
CA GLU A 83 -2.66 -1.71 24.42
C GLU A 83 -2.92 -2.41 23.07
N ASN A 84 -2.41 -1.85 21.98
CA ASN A 84 -2.62 -2.32 20.61
C ASN A 84 -1.26 -2.39 19.88
N PRO A 85 -0.39 -3.35 20.21
CA PRO A 85 1.01 -3.34 19.75
C PRO A 85 1.19 -3.62 18.26
N GLU A 86 0.17 -4.16 17.60
CA GLU A 86 0.25 -4.56 16.19
C GLU A 86 -0.86 -3.92 15.35
N TRP A 87 -0.56 -3.64 14.10
CA TRP A 87 -1.56 -3.26 13.12
C TRP A 87 -2.18 -4.51 12.49
N THR A 88 -3.43 -4.82 12.84
CA THR A 88 -4.23 -5.78 12.08
C THR A 88 -5.01 -5.06 10.96
N PRO A 89 -5.44 -5.76 9.90
CA PRO A 89 -6.28 -5.17 8.86
C PRO A 89 -7.53 -4.50 9.43
N GLU A 90 -8.20 -5.11 10.43
CA GLU A 90 -9.40 -4.59 11.08
C GLU A 90 -9.10 -3.30 11.84
N LEU A 91 -7.99 -3.28 12.58
CA LEU A 91 -7.56 -2.11 13.33
C LEU A 91 -7.19 -0.96 12.38
N MET A 92 -6.51 -1.26 11.27
CA MET A 92 -6.20 -0.29 10.23
C MET A 92 -7.47 0.22 9.55
N HIS A 93 -8.48 -0.62 9.31
CA HIS A 93 -9.79 -0.19 8.82
C HIS A 93 -10.45 0.82 9.76
N ALA A 94 -10.48 0.54 11.06
CA ALA A 94 -11.05 1.44 12.06
C ALA A 94 -10.26 2.77 12.16
N TRP A 95 -8.94 2.69 12.08
CA TRP A 95 -8.05 3.86 12.05
C TRP A 95 -8.29 4.74 10.84
N LEU A 96 -8.38 4.17 9.65
CA LEU A 96 -8.64 4.89 8.40
C LEU A 96 -10.08 5.40 8.30
N GLU A 97 -11.05 4.73 8.92
CA GLU A 97 -12.42 5.21 8.98
C GLU A 97 -12.51 6.55 9.72
N ASN A 98 -11.88 6.64 10.87
CA ASN A 98 -11.80 7.88 11.64
C ASN A 98 -10.74 7.79 12.75
N SER A 99 -9.53 8.26 12.46
CA SER A 99 -8.41 8.20 13.38
C SER A 99 -8.67 8.87 14.73
N LYS A 100 -9.39 10.01 14.76
CA LYS A 100 -9.73 10.72 16.01
C LYS A 100 -10.85 10.06 16.80
N LYS A 101 -11.72 9.28 16.14
CA LYS A 101 -12.74 8.48 16.85
C LYS A 101 -12.09 7.29 17.54
N LEU A 102 -11.18 6.61 16.86
CA LEU A 102 -10.46 5.47 17.41
C LEU A 102 -9.52 5.88 18.55
N VAL A 103 -8.72 6.92 18.34
CA VAL A 103 -7.74 7.41 19.32
C VAL A 103 -7.95 8.91 19.56
N LYS A 104 -8.71 9.24 20.61
CA LYS A 104 -8.91 10.63 21.02
C LYS A 104 -7.58 11.28 21.41
N GLY A 105 -7.25 12.42 20.81
CA GLY A 105 -6.00 13.14 21.07
C GLY A 105 -4.82 12.70 20.20
N THR A 106 -5.03 11.84 19.21
CA THR A 106 -4.05 11.64 18.14
C THR A 106 -3.85 12.92 17.33
N LYS A 107 -2.64 13.13 16.81
CA LYS A 107 -2.34 14.25 15.90
C LYS A 107 -2.94 14.04 14.51
N MET A 108 -3.06 12.81 14.06
CA MET A 108 -3.62 12.49 12.75
C MET A 108 -5.11 12.83 12.71
N ASN A 109 -5.54 13.48 11.64
CA ASN A 109 -6.95 13.79 11.39
C ASN A 109 -7.32 13.27 10.00
N PHE A 110 -7.56 11.96 9.91
CA PHE A 110 -7.91 11.30 8.66
C PHE A 110 -9.28 10.63 8.79
N ARG A 111 -10.04 10.67 7.70
CA ARG A 111 -11.34 10.02 7.62
C ARG A 111 -11.64 9.57 6.20
N GLU A 112 -11.83 8.25 6.01
CA GLU A 112 -12.30 7.64 4.78
C GLU A 112 -13.54 6.78 5.04
N LYS A 113 -14.71 7.26 4.61
CA LYS A 113 -15.99 6.60 4.86
C LYS A 113 -16.20 5.33 4.02
N LYS A 114 -15.62 5.30 2.81
CA LYS A 114 -15.80 4.20 1.87
C LYS A 114 -14.90 3.03 2.24
N GLU A 115 -15.50 1.91 2.60
CA GLU A 115 -14.79 0.70 2.98
C GLU A 115 -13.84 0.21 1.87
N ALA A 116 -14.33 0.15 0.62
CA ALA A 116 -13.50 -0.23 -0.51
C ALA A 116 -12.23 0.64 -0.67
N LYS A 117 -12.32 1.95 -0.36
CA LYS A 117 -11.15 2.83 -0.39
C LYS A 117 -10.19 2.58 0.76
N ARG A 118 -10.69 2.22 1.93
CA ARG A 118 -9.84 1.80 3.05
C ARG A 118 -9.11 0.51 2.71
N GLN A 119 -9.81 -0.46 2.11
CA GLN A 119 -9.19 -1.70 1.66
C GLN A 119 -8.08 -1.46 0.63
N GLU A 120 -8.30 -0.61 -0.38
CA GLU A 120 -7.26 -0.22 -1.35
C GLU A 120 -6.00 0.35 -0.66
N ILE A 121 -6.19 1.17 0.38
CA ILE A 121 -5.07 1.73 1.15
C ILE A 121 -4.36 0.62 1.93
N ILE A 122 -5.09 -0.27 2.60
CA ILE A 122 -4.53 -1.38 3.38
C ILE A 122 -3.74 -2.33 2.48
N ASP A 123 -4.30 -2.71 1.33
CA ASP A 123 -3.62 -3.57 0.35
C ASP A 123 -2.31 -2.94 -0.14
N TYR A 124 -2.33 -1.64 -0.38
CA TYR A 124 -1.14 -0.89 -0.75
C TYR A 124 -0.09 -0.90 0.38
N LEU A 125 -0.49 -0.57 1.61
CA LEU A 125 0.42 -0.52 2.76
C LEU A 125 0.99 -1.91 3.11
N THR A 126 0.21 -2.96 2.91
CA THR A 126 0.66 -4.35 3.13
C THR A 126 1.76 -4.75 2.15
N LYS A 127 1.69 -4.28 0.90
CA LYS A 127 2.72 -4.55 -0.11
C LYS A 127 4.00 -3.76 0.14
N MET A 128 3.93 -2.63 0.83
CA MET A 128 5.08 -1.80 1.13
C MET A 128 5.83 -2.38 2.33
N GLY A 129 6.96 -3.03 2.10
CA GLY A 129 7.79 -3.68 3.12
C GLY A 129 7.76 -5.21 3.09
N ILE A 130 7.07 -5.80 2.11
CA ILE A 130 7.31 -7.19 1.75
C ILE A 130 8.53 -7.18 0.83
N GLU A 131 9.67 -7.61 1.33
CA GLU A 131 10.83 -7.92 0.49
C GLU A 131 10.51 -9.19 -0.30
N GLU A 132 10.65 -9.12 -1.63
CA GLU A 132 10.62 -10.30 -2.50
C GLU A 132 11.92 -11.11 -2.38
#